data_bdde7cac36fbc23e15907791f038e43f
#
_entry.id   bdde7cac36fbc23e15907791f038e43f
#
_cell.length_a   1.000
_cell.length_b   1.000
_cell.length_c   1.000
_cell.angle_alpha   90.00
_cell.angle_beta   90.00
_cell.angle_gamma   90.00
#
_symmetry.space_group_name_H-M   'P 1'
#
loop_
_entity.id
_entity.type
_entity.pdbx_description
1 polymer ?
#
loop_
_entity_poly.entity_id
_entity_poly.type
_entity_poly.pdbx_seq_one_letter_code
_entity_poly.pdbx_strand_id
1 'polypeptide(L)'
;PVAVLDLVDGKIVRKGDGKVLMSLCDLALNVLYCHEQGNHITAESTYQVKSNAYSFGVSVAEVEVDIPLCKVEILDICNVHDAGNLINPQTSEAQVHGGMSMSIGYGLYEQVLYDEKTGRVLNDNLLDYKLSTFMDHPDMKVAFIENPEPTSPFGTRALGEPPACSPAVAIRNAILQATGVSFNTLPMTPQRLYEGFAEAGLLESDFEVNSRREQYAKTRDELNKLSQETA
;
A
#
# COMPACT_ATOMS: atom_id res chain seq x y z
N PRO A 1 -36.66 -32.06 -7.57
CA PRO A 1 -36.52 -30.62 -7.76
C PRO A 1 -35.53 -30.07 -6.70
N VAL A 2 -34.64 -29.18 -7.10
CA VAL A 2 -33.60 -28.56 -6.22
C VAL A 2 -34.22 -27.94 -4.96
N ALA A 3 -35.46 -27.46 -5.02
CA ALA A 3 -36.17 -26.87 -3.89
C ALA A 3 -36.40 -27.82 -2.69
N VAL A 4 -36.21 -29.12 -2.87
CA VAL A 4 -36.46 -30.17 -1.85
C VAL A 4 -35.16 -30.64 -1.18
N LEU A 5 -34.02 -30.16 -1.66
CA LEU A 5 -32.68 -30.54 -1.16
C LEU A 5 -32.03 -29.37 -0.39
N ASP A 6 -31.21 -29.73 0.57
CA ASP A 6 -30.36 -28.84 1.34
C ASP A 6 -28.97 -29.43 1.53
N LEU A 7 -28.00 -28.59 1.86
CA LEU A 7 -26.66 -29.01 2.17
C LEU A 7 -26.36 -28.68 3.64
N VAL A 8 -26.21 -29.72 4.45
CA VAL A 8 -25.95 -29.59 5.88
C VAL A 8 -24.73 -30.44 6.24
N ASP A 9 -23.71 -29.84 6.86
CA ASP A 9 -22.48 -30.50 7.30
C ASP A 9 -21.83 -31.40 6.23
N GLY A 10 -21.72 -30.90 5.01
CA GLY A 10 -21.14 -31.66 3.89
C GLY A 10 -21.98 -32.84 3.41
N LYS A 11 -23.26 -32.88 3.74
CA LYS A 11 -24.23 -33.92 3.33
C LYS A 11 -25.40 -33.31 2.61
N ILE A 12 -25.84 -33.95 1.55
CA ILE A 12 -27.08 -33.62 0.85
C ILE A 12 -28.24 -34.26 1.62
N VAL A 13 -29.14 -33.41 2.11
CA VAL A 13 -30.29 -33.82 2.90
C VAL A 13 -31.60 -33.42 2.22
N ARG A 14 -32.64 -34.15 2.48
CA ARG A 14 -33.98 -33.76 2.05
C ARG A 14 -34.56 -32.74 3.03
N LYS A 15 -35.04 -31.60 2.49
CA LYS A 15 -35.82 -30.64 3.28
C LYS A 15 -37.13 -31.28 3.74
N GLY A 16 -37.45 -31.14 4.98
CA GLY A 16 -38.69 -31.64 5.56
C GLY A 16 -38.53 -32.81 6.52
N ASP A 17 -37.79 -33.85 6.17
CA ASP A 17 -37.52 -35.00 7.05
C ASP A 17 -36.04 -35.11 7.49
N GLY A 18 -35.16 -34.26 6.95
CA GLY A 18 -33.74 -34.27 7.29
C GLY A 18 -32.98 -35.52 6.83
N LYS A 19 -33.60 -36.35 5.99
CA LYS A 19 -32.98 -37.61 5.54
C LYS A 19 -31.73 -37.34 4.71
N VAL A 20 -30.58 -37.87 5.15
CA VAL A 20 -29.32 -37.85 4.40
C VAL A 20 -29.48 -38.72 3.15
N LEU A 21 -29.21 -38.15 1.99
CA LEU A 21 -29.26 -38.83 0.71
C LEU A 21 -27.87 -39.28 0.24
N MET A 22 -26.86 -38.42 0.42
CA MET A 22 -25.49 -38.66 -0.02
C MET A 22 -24.55 -37.68 0.66
N SER A 23 -23.27 -38.04 0.85
CA SER A 23 -22.23 -37.08 1.22
C SER A 23 -21.73 -36.31 -0.02
N LEU A 24 -21.15 -35.12 0.19
CA LEU A 24 -20.47 -34.40 -0.91
C LEU A 24 -19.28 -35.17 -1.44
N CYS A 25 -18.58 -35.92 -0.58
CA CYS A 25 -17.47 -36.76 -0.97
C CYS A 25 -17.93 -37.88 -1.92
N ASP A 26 -19.00 -38.58 -1.57
CA ASP A 26 -19.57 -39.64 -2.43
C ASP A 26 -20.08 -39.07 -3.76
N LEU A 27 -20.72 -37.87 -3.73
CA LEU A 27 -21.14 -37.20 -4.93
C LEU A 27 -19.92 -36.86 -5.82
N ALA A 28 -18.86 -36.30 -5.26
CA ALA A 28 -17.67 -35.94 -6.02
C ALA A 28 -16.99 -37.16 -6.63
N LEU A 29 -16.87 -38.27 -5.86
CA LEU A 29 -16.32 -39.52 -6.36
C LEU A 29 -17.19 -40.13 -7.48
N ASN A 30 -18.50 -40.13 -7.31
CA ASN A 30 -19.43 -40.63 -8.34
C ASN A 30 -19.31 -39.81 -9.65
N VAL A 31 -19.22 -38.49 -9.56
CA VAL A 31 -19.08 -37.64 -10.74
C VAL A 31 -17.75 -37.81 -11.45
N LEU A 32 -16.65 -38.04 -10.68
CA LEU A 32 -15.33 -38.21 -11.25
C LEU A 32 -15.07 -39.58 -11.86
N TYR A 33 -15.64 -40.63 -11.29
CA TYR A 33 -15.29 -42.03 -11.62
C TYR A 33 -16.41 -42.87 -12.20
N CYS A 34 -17.68 -42.43 -12.10
CA CYS A 34 -18.80 -43.13 -12.69
C CYS A 34 -19.13 -42.63 -14.10
N HIS A 35 -18.68 -43.35 -15.11
CA HIS A 35 -18.84 -43.01 -16.52
C HIS A 35 -20.28 -42.84 -17.01
N GLU A 36 -21.26 -43.34 -16.26
CA GLU A 36 -22.66 -43.28 -16.62
C GLU A 36 -23.36 -41.94 -16.36
N GLN A 37 -22.72 -41.06 -15.54
CA GLN A 37 -23.30 -39.77 -15.13
C GLN A 37 -22.57 -38.52 -15.67
N GLY A 38 -21.63 -38.65 -16.54
CA GLY A 38 -20.97 -37.73 -17.48
C GLY A 38 -20.86 -36.23 -17.23
N ASN A 39 -21.42 -35.66 -16.18
CA ASN A 39 -21.46 -34.22 -15.92
C ASN A 39 -20.61 -33.85 -14.71
N HIS A 40 -19.65 -33.00 -14.92
CA HIS A 40 -18.90 -32.38 -13.81
C HIS A 40 -19.83 -31.53 -12.93
N ILE A 41 -19.51 -31.49 -11.62
CA ILE A 41 -20.17 -30.56 -10.69
C ILE A 41 -19.61 -29.16 -10.96
N THR A 42 -20.33 -28.38 -11.74
CA THR A 42 -20.00 -26.99 -12.04
C THR A 42 -21.22 -26.12 -11.78
N ALA A 43 -20.99 -24.94 -11.24
CA ALA A 43 -22.01 -23.93 -11.09
C ALA A 43 -21.42 -22.57 -11.47
N GLU A 44 -22.19 -21.79 -12.18
CA GLU A 44 -21.88 -20.42 -12.53
C GLU A 44 -22.96 -19.51 -11.94
N SER A 45 -22.54 -18.40 -11.34
CA SER A 45 -23.45 -17.41 -10.81
C SER A 45 -22.90 -16.02 -11.05
N THR A 46 -23.74 -15.12 -11.53
CA THR A 46 -23.41 -13.71 -11.71
C THR A 46 -24.16 -12.88 -10.68
N TYR A 47 -23.43 -12.03 -10.00
CA TYR A 47 -24.01 -11.03 -9.11
C TYR A 47 -23.75 -9.63 -9.66
N GLN A 48 -24.79 -8.84 -9.82
CA GLN A 48 -24.70 -7.45 -10.22
C GLN A 48 -25.00 -6.56 -9.02
N VAL A 49 -24.03 -5.72 -8.64
CA VAL A 49 -24.18 -4.72 -7.57
C VAL A 49 -25.19 -3.67 -8.02
N LYS A 50 -26.14 -3.33 -7.16
CA LYS A 50 -27.21 -2.36 -7.44
C LYS A 50 -26.84 -0.92 -7.09
N SER A 51 -25.80 -0.73 -6.27
CA SER A 51 -25.28 0.56 -5.83
C SER A 51 -23.77 0.49 -5.69
N ASN A 52 -23.10 1.64 -5.74
CA ASN A 52 -21.65 1.69 -5.53
C ASN A 52 -21.31 1.51 -4.04
N ALA A 53 -20.48 0.54 -3.76
CA ALA A 53 -19.89 0.30 -2.44
C ALA A 53 -18.58 1.08 -2.31
N TYR A 54 -18.63 2.23 -1.66
CA TYR A 54 -17.42 3.06 -1.47
C TYR A 54 -16.54 2.47 -0.37
N SER A 55 -15.25 2.37 -0.67
CA SER A 55 -14.22 2.09 0.34
C SER A 55 -13.76 3.37 1.00
N PHE A 56 -13.38 3.29 2.27
CA PHE A 56 -12.82 4.41 3.02
C PHE A 56 -11.46 4.02 3.57
N GLY A 57 -10.53 4.96 3.56
CA GLY A 57 -9.21 4.73 4.11
C GLY A 57 -8.57 6.03 4.57
N VAL A 58 -7.70 5.92 5.56
CA VAL A 58 -6.91 7.02 6.12
C VAL A 58 -5.47 6.56 6.24
N SER A 59 -4.53 7.39 5.77
CA SER A 59 -3.11 7.20 6.01
C SER A 59 -2.55 8.28 6.93
N VAL A 60 -1.66 7.87 7.80
CA VAL A 60 -0.87 8.76 8.67
C VAL A 60 0.60 8.43 8.42
N ALA A 61 1.43 9.45 8.24
CA ALA A 61 2.86 9.31 8.04
C ALA A 61 3.63 10.21 9.01
N GLU A 62 4.74 9.67 9.52
CA GLU A 62 5.76 10.40 10.24
C GLU A 62 7.03 10.42 9.40
N VAL A 63 7.62 11.60 9.21
CA VAL A 63 8.80 11.78 8.37
C VAL A 63 9.88 12.58 9.07
N GLU A 64 11.12 12.28 8.74
CA GLU A 64 12.26 13.13 8.99
C GLU A 64 12.68 13.81 7.68
N VAL A 65 12.85 15.14 7.71
CA VAL A 65 13.24 15.93 6.55
C VAL A 65 14.62 16.54 6.79
N ASP A 66 15.61 16.06 6.06
CA ASP A 66 16.92 16.67 5.99
C ASP A 66 16.90 17.76 4.91
N ILE A 67 16.72 19.01 5.34
CA ILE A 67 16.61 20.16 4.43
C ILE A 67 17.90 20.37 3.63
N PRO A 68 19.12 20.40 4.23
CA PRO A 68 20.37 20.54 3.50
C PRO A 68 20.63 19.46 2.45
N LEU A 69 20.24 18.21 2.73
CA LEU A 69 20.40 17.10 1.78
C LEU A 69 19.20 16.92 0.85
N CYS A 70 18.13 17.68 1.06
CA CYS A 70 16.86 17.52 0.33
C CYS A 70 16.37 16.06 0.35
N LYS A 71 16.49 15.41 1.52
CA LYS A 71 16.12 14.02 1.74
C LYS A 71 14.92 13.93 2.67
N VAL A 72 13.99 13.07 2.32
CA VAL A 72 12.88 12.68 3.18
C VAL A 72 13.05 11.21 3.55
N GLU A 73 12.97 10.93 4.84
CA GLU A 73 12.96 9.58 5.39
C GLU A 73 11.61 9.36 6.07
N ILE A 74 10.94 8.26 5.72
CA ILE A 74 9.66 7.90 6.33
C ILE A 74 9.99 7.08 7.57
N LEU A 75 9.68 7.60 8.75
CA LEU A 75 9.95 6.95 10.03
C LEU A 75 8.87 5.93 10.38
N ASP A 76 7.61 6.30 10.11
CA ASP A 76 6.45 5.44 10.36
C ASP A 76 5.34 5.76 9.37
N ILE A 77 4.57 4.75 8.99
CA ILE A 77 3.39 4.92 8.14
C ILE A 77 2.31 3.91 8.50
N CYS A 78 1.10 4.39 8.66
CA CYS A 78 -0.06 3.57 8.97
C CYS A 78 -1.17 3.81 7.96
N ASN A 79 -1.85 2.73 7.55
CA ASN A 79 -3.06 2.80 6.74
C ASN A 79 -4.18 2.04 7.44
N VAL A 80 -5.30 2.74 7.71
CA VAL A 80 -6.51 2.14 8.26
C VAL A 80 -7.56 2.11 7.17
N HIS A 81 -8.12 0.95 6.89
CA HIS A 81 -9.01 0.73 5.74
C HIS A 81 -10.32 0.07 6.13
N ASP A 82 -11.44 0.60 5.61
CA ASP A 82 -12.75 -0.05 5.61
C ASP A 82 -12.96 -0.74 4.25
N ALA A 83 -12.73 -2.04 4.23
CA ALA A 83 -12.96 -2.90 3.07
C ALA A 83 -14.23 -3.75 3.20
N GLY A 84 -15.13 -3.39 4.14
CA GLY A 84 -16.25 -4.25 4.52
C GLY A 84 -15.76 -5.50 5.24
N ASN A 85 -16.42 -6.63 5.01
CA ASN A 85 -15.95 -7.91 5.51
C ASN A 85 -14.64 -8.33 4.82
N LEU A 86 -13.65 -8.75 5.59
CA LEU A 86 -12.41 -9.31 5.05
C LEU A 86 -12.61 -10.77 4.67
N ILE A 87 -12.48 -11.10 3.39
CA ILE A 87 -12.56 -12.50 2.92
C ILE A 87 -11.36 -13.30 3.40
N ASN A 88 -10.16 -12.70 3.33
CA ASN A 88 -8.93 -13.28 3.84
C ASN A 88 -8.07 -12.15 4.44
N PRO A 89 -7.93 -12.08 5.77
CA PRO A 89 -7.17 -11.01 6.43
C PRO A 89 -5.72 -10.91 5.97
N GLN A 90 -5.02 -12.04 5.80
CA GLN A 90 -3.62 -12.06 5.41
C GLN A 90 -3.39 -11.49 4.01
N THR A 91 -4.21 -11.90 3.03
CA THR A 91 -4.09 -11.36 1.67
C THR A 91 -4.58 -9.92 1.59
N SER A 92 -5.53 -9.52 2.42
CA SER A 92 -5.99 -8.13 2.54
C SER A 92 -4.87 -7.22 3.06
N GLU A 93 -4.17 -7.64 4.11
CA GLU A 93 -3.02 -6.92 4.64
C GLU A 93 -1.90 -6.79 3.60
N ALA A 94 -1.56 -7.89 2.90
CA ALA A 94 -0.57 -7.87 1.82
C ALA A 94 -0.97 -6.90 0.69
N GLN A 95 -2.25 -6.80 0.35
CA GLN A 95 -2.75 -5.86 -0.66
C GLN A 95 -2.57 -4.41 -0.21
N VAL A 96 -2.83 -4.11 1.07
CA VAL A 96 -2.62 -2.76 1.62
C VAL A 96 -1.14 -2.41 1.65
N HIS A 97 -0.25 -3.31 2.08
CA HIS A 97 1.20 -3.11 2.04
C HIS A 97 1.69 -2.81 0.62
N GLY A 98 1.21 -3.58 -0.38
CA GLY A 98 1.54 -3.33 -1.79
C GLY A 98 1.08 -1.95 -2.27
N GLY A 99 -0.14 -1.54 -1.91
CA GLY A 99 -0.67 -0.21 -2.24
C GLY A 99 0.13 0.92 -1.59
N MET A 100 0.49 0.77 -0.31
CA MET A 100 1.34 1.73 0.40
C MET A 100 2.72 1.84 -0.24
N SER A 101 3.34 0.72 -0.58
CA SER A 101 4.64 0.68 -1.27
C SER A 101 4.61 1.40 -2.61
N MET A 102 3.60 1.14 -3.46
CA MET A 102 3.40 1.88 -4.71
C MET A 102 3.25 3.38 -4.46
N SER A 103 2.49 3.75 -3.42
CA SER A 103 2.26 5.16 -3.09
C SER A 103 3.51 5.89 -2.61
N ILE A 104 4.37 5.23 -1.83
CA ILE A 104 5.68 5.74 -1.46
C ILE A 104 6.53 5.93 -2.73
N GLY A 105 6.52 4.95 -3.63
CA GLY A 105 7.24 4.99 -4.90
C GLY A 105 6.89 6.22 -5.73
N TYR A 106 5.64 6.38 -6.14
CA TYR A 106 5.25 7.54 -6.96
C TYR A 106 5.20 8.86 -6.17
N GLY A 107 5.18 8.79 -4.84
CA GLY A 107 5.24 9.97 -3.97
C GLY A 107 6.61 10.63 -3.92
N LEU A 108 7.68 9.85 -3.91
CA LEU A 108 9.04 10.32 -3.66
C LEU A 108 10.04 10.04 -4.79
N TYR A 109 9.86 8.97 -5.58
CA TYR A 109 10.92 8.45 -6.46
C TYR A 109 10.52 8.36 -7.94
N GLU A 110 9.33 7.82 -8.23
CA GLU A 110 8.96 7.35 -9.55
C GLU A 110 8.46 8.48 -10.45
N GLN A 111 9.15 8.70 -11.55
CA GLN A 111 8.76 9.67 -12.56
C GLN A 111 9.08 9.14 -13.95
N VAL A 112 8.07 9.09 -14.82
CA VAL A 112 8.29 8.84 -16.25
C VAL A 112 8.68 10.15 -16.93
N LEU A 113 9.81 10.13 -17.64
CA LEU A 113 10.33 11.26 -18.39
C LEU A 113 10.05 11.05 -19.89
N TYR A 114 9.47 12.06 -20.51
CA TYR A 114 9.14 12.04 -21.93
C TYR A 114 9.95 13.07 -22.72
N ASP A 115 10.35 12.70 -23.92
CA ASP A 115 10.77 13.69 -24.93
C ASP A 115 9.53 14.45 -25.42
N GLU A 116 9.48 15.75 -25.17
CA GLU A 116 8.31 16.60 -25.47
C GLU A 116 7.98 16.65 -26.97
N LYS A 117 8.98 16.40 -27.86
CA LYS A 117 8.79 16.48 -29.32
C LYS A 117 8.29 15.18 -29.90
N THR A 118 8.75 14.06 -29.37
CA THR A 118 8.49 12.73 -29.95
C THR A 118 7.53 11.90 -29.14
N GLY A 119 7.27 12.26 -27.86
CA GLY A 119 6.51 11.47 -26.91
C GLY A 119 7.22 10.19 -26.44
N ARG A 120 8.50 10.01 -26.80
CA ARG A 120 9.28 8.83 -26.41
C ARG A 120 9.60 8.91 -24.93
N VAL A 121 9.46 7.77 -24.23
CA VAL A 121 9.93 7.62 -22.84
C VAL A 121 11.46 7.62 -22.83
N LEU A 122 12.07 8.47 -22.00
CA LEU A 122 13.52 8.63 -21.89
C LEU A 122 14.15 7.70 -20.87
N ASN A 123 13.40 7.29 -19.85
CA ASN A 123 13.84 6.39 -18.76
C ASN A 123 13.05 5.08 -18.78
N ASP A 124 13.07 4.38 -19.91
CA ASP A 124 12.33 3.15 -20.17
C ASP A 124 13.00 1.88 -19.64
N ASN A 125 13.89 2.03 -18.65
CA ASN A 125 14.65 0.93 -18.07
C ASN A 125 14.81 1.11 -16.55
N LEU A 126 15.08 0.01 -15.82
CA LEU A 126 15.18 0.03 -14.34
C LEU A 126 16.46 0.67 -13.81
N LEU A 127 17.39 1.07 -14.67
CA LEU A 127 18.56 1.85 -14.26
C LEU A 127 18.18 3.32 -14.05
N ASP A 128 17.34 3.86 -14.94
CA ASP A 128 16.96 5.27 -14.95
C ASP A 128 15.61 5.53 -14.28
N TYR A 129 14.64 4.62 -14.43
CA TYR A 129 13.37 4.67 -13.68
C TYR A 129 13.60 4.18 -12.25
N LYS A 130 13.47 5.08 -11.29
CA LYS A 130 13.79 4.82 -9.89
C LYS A 130 12.58 4.25 -9.16
N LEU A 131 12.60 2.94 -8.92
CA LEU A 131 11.68 2.31 -7.97
C LEU A 131 12.20 2.47 -6.54
N SER A 132 11.28 2.63 -5.59
CA SER A 132 11.62 2.52 -4.18
C SER A 132 12.07 1.10 -3.86
N THR A 133 13.11 0.98 -3.05
CA THR A 133 13.67 -0.30 -2.64
C THR A 133 13.18 -0.69 -1.24
N PHE A 134 13.44 -1.92 -0.83
CA PHE A 134 13.14 -2.40 0.51
C PHE A 134 13.71 -1.48 1.62
N MET A 135 14.85 -0.84 1.36
CA MET A 135 15.50 0.07 2.33
C MET A 135 14.84 1.44 2.43
N ASP A 136 13.97 1.78 1.50
CA ASP A 136 13.27 3.07 1.46
C ASP A 136 11.91 3.02 2.17
N HIS A 137 11.51 1.83 2.66
CA HIS A 137 10.25 1.62 3.33
C HIS A 137 10.45 1.45 4.85
N PRO A 138 9.63 2.12 5.67
CA PRO A 138 9.56 1.83 7.10
C PRO A 138 8.78 0.55 7.36
N ASP A 139 8.64 0.17 8.63
CA ASP A 139 7.64 -0.82 9.03
C ASP A 139 6.24 -0.25 8.78
N MET A 140 5.55 -0.83 7.79
CA MET A 140 4.22 -0.38 7.39
C MET A 140 3.15 -1.02 8.27
N LYS A 141 2.33 -0.19 8.91
CA LYS A 141 1.25 -0.64 9.81
C LYS A 141 -0.08 -0.63 9.07
N VAL A 142 -0.82 -1.71 9.21
CA VAL A 142 -2.15 -1.86 8.59
C VAL A 142 -3.18 -2.20 9.67
N ALA A 143 -4.33 -1.55 9.59
CA ALA A 143 -5.50 -1.90 10.39
C ALA A 143 -6.76 -1.87 9.52
N PHE A 144 -7.74 -2.68 9.89
CA PHE A 144 -9.02 -2.75 9.19
C PHE A 144 -10.17 -2.39 10.11
N ILE A 145 -11.17 -1.74 9.54
CA ILE A 145 -12.49 -1.56 10.12
C ILE A 145 -13.44 -2.39 9.27
N GLU A 146 -14.08 -3.38 9.88
CA GLU A 146 -15.05 -4.21 9.18
C GLU A 146 -16.46 -3.62 9.34
N ASN A 147 -16.92 -2.92 8.30
CA ASN A 147 -18.26 -2.38 8.21
C ASN A 147 -18.94 -3.00 6.99
N PRO A 148 -19.71 -4.11 7.16
CA PRO A 148 -20.29 -4.87 6.07
C PRO A 148 -21.12 -4.02 5.12
N GLU A 149 -20.90 -4.19 3.81
CA GLU A 149 -21.67 -3.50 2.77
C GLU A 149 -22.90 -4.34 2.36
N PRO A 150 -24.12 -3.90 2.66
CA PRO A 150 -25.33 -4.71 2.42
C PRO A 150 -25.59 -5.02 0.94
N THR A 151 -25.07 -4.18 0.03
CA THR A 151 -25.32 -4.30 -1.42
C THR A 151 -24.24 -5.04 -2.17
N SER A 152 -23.20 -5.49 -1.48
CA SER A 152 -22.05 -6.20 -2.05
C SER A 152 -22.08 -7.69 -1.68
N PRO A 153 -21.57 -8.59 -2.55
CA PRO A 153 -21.39 -9.99 -2.19
C PRO A 153 -20.50 -10.10 -0.94
N PHE A 154 -20.95 -10.95 0.01
CA PHE A 154 -20.24 -11.18 1.29
C PHE A 154 -20.01 -9.93 2.14
N GLY A 155 -20.65 -8.79 1.82
CA GLY A 155 -20.44 -7.53 2.54
C GLY A 155 -19.09 -6.86 2.30
N THR A 156 -18.42 -7.17 1.19
CA THR A 156 -17.07 -6.66 0.86
C THR A 156 -17.12 -5.28 0.21
N ARG A 157 -16.01 -4.55 0.26
CA ARG A 157 -15.72 -3.33 -0.50
C ARG A 157 -14.41 -3.50 -1.27
N ALA A 158 -14.14 -2.61 -2.22
CA ALA A 158 -12.89 -2.62 -2.97
C ALA A 158 -11.69 -2.41 -2.04
N LEU A 159 -10.61 -3.15 -2.29
CA LEU A 159 -9.36 -3.08 -1.52
C LEU A 159 -8.11 -3.00 -2.42
N GLY A 160 -8.23 -3.16 -3.74
CA GLY A 160 -7.09 -3.19 -4.65
C GLY A 160 -6.36 -1.86 -4.75
N GLU A 161 -7.03 -0.83 -5.25
CA GLU A 161 -6.42 0.49 -5.51
C GLU A 161 -6.54 1.48 -4.33
N PRO A 162 -7.62 1.48 -3.52
CA PRO A 162 -7.79 2.49 -2.47
C PRO A 162 -6.59 2.64 -1.51
N PRO A 163 -5.87 1.58 -1.11
CA PRO A 163 -4.69 1.71 -0.25
C PRO A 163 -3.54 2.53 -0.85
N ALA A 164 -3.48 2.66 -2.17
CA ALA A 164 -2.46 3.45 -2.84
C ALA A 164 -2.79 4.96 -2.90
N CYS A 165 -4.05 5.36 -2.66
CA CYS A 165 -4.48 6.73 -2.90
C CYS A 165 -3.96 7.74 -1.85
N SER A 166 -3.91 7.37 -0.58
CA SER A 166 -3.70 8.30 0.53
C SER A 166 -2.26 8.41 1.07
N PRO A 167 -1.37 7.39 0.97
CA PRO A 167 -0.05 7.46 1.60
C PRO A 167 0.85 8.60 1.07
N ALA A 168 0.93 8.81 -0.25
CA ALA A 168 1.72 9.91 -0.82
C ALA A 168 1.25 11.29 -0.34
N VAL A 169 -0.06 11.44 -0.16
CA VAL A 169 -0.65 12.69 0.36
C VAL A 169 -0.35 12.84 1.85
N ALA A 170 -0.35 11.76 2.62
CA ALA A 170 0.03 11.79 4.03
C ALA A 170 1.50 12.21 4.19
N ILE A 171 2.42 11.63 3.40
CA ILE A 171 3.83 12.00 3.36
C ILE A 171 3.98 13.49 2.98
N ARG A 172 3.29 13.94 1.94
CA ARG A 172 3.30 15.35 1.53
C ARG A 172 2.85 16.28 2.66
N ASN A 173 1.81 15.90 3.39
CA ASN A 173 1.30 16.70 4.51
C ASN A 173 2.27 16.69 5.69
N ALA A 174 2.96 15.59 5.95
CA ALA A 174 4.00 15.50 6.96
C ALA A 174 5.20 16.40 6.62
N ILE A 175 5.64 16.45 5.35
CA ILE A 175 6.68 17.37 4.88
C ILE A 175 6.23 18.83 5.05
N LEU A 176 4.99 19.15 4.68
CA LEU A 176 4.44 20.49 4.90
C LEU A 176 4.45 20.88 6.38
N GLN A 177 4.07 19.98 7.27
CA GLN A 177 4.06 20.23 8.71
C GLN A 177 5.47 20.43 9.26
N ALA A 178 6.45 19.65 8.78
CA ALA A 178 7.83 19.73 9.23
C ALA A 178 8.56 20.98 8.74
N THR A 179 8.28 21.45 7.53
CA THR A 179 9.07 22.47 6.84
C THR A 179 8.31 23.78 6.55
N GLY A 180 6.97 23.75 6.61
CA GLY A 180 6.13 24.87 6.15
C GLY A 180 6.02 24.99 4.63
N VAL A 181 6.70 24.14 3.84
CA VAL A 181 6.74 24.18 2.38
C VAL A 181 5.70 23.24 1.77
N SER A 182 4.90 23.74 0.86
CA SER A 182 3.82 23.01 0.21
C SER A 182 4.25 22.49 -1.16
N PHE A 183 4.34 21.17 -1.30
CA PHE A 183 4.58 20.51 -2.59
C PHE A 183 3.24 20.02 -3.18
N ASN A 184 2.91 20.46 -4.40
CA ASN A 184 1.66 20.13 -5.09
C ASN A 184 1.88 19.28 -6.36
N THR A 185 3.12 18.83 -6.58
CA THR A 185 3.50 17.98 -7.71
C THR A 185 4.26 16.77 -7.21
N LEU A 186 3.88 15.59 -7.68
CA LEU A 186 4.55 14.33 -7.38
C LEU A 186 5.42 13.88 -8.59
N PRO A 187 6.45 13.10 -8.33
CA PRO A 187 7.08 12.77 -7.04
C PRO A 187 7.78 13.97 -6.42
N MET A 188 7.90 13.99 -5.09
CA MET A 188 8.68 14.99 -4.35
C MET A 188 10.17 14.59 -4.34
N THR A 189 10.78 14.61 -5.52
CA THR A 189 12.19 14.25 -5.72
C THR A 189 13.13 15.21 -5.00
N PRO A 190 14.39 14.82 -4.71
CA PRO A 190 15.39 15.72 -4.14
C PRO A 190 15.54 17.02 -4.91
N GLN A 191 15.43 17.02 -6.23
CA GLN A 191 15.44 18.23 -7.04
C GLN A 191 14.27 19.16 -6.72
N ARG A 192 13.04 18.63 -6.66
CA ARG A 192 11.85 19.42 -6.33
C ARG A 192 11.87 19.92 -4.89
N LEU A 193 12.38 19.11 -3.98
CA LEU A 193 12.59 19.53 -2.59
C LEU A 193 13.58 20.69 -2.53
N TYR A 194 14.69 20.60 -3.26
CA TYR A 194 15.68 21.68 -3.36
C TYR A 194 15.06 22.98 -3.89
N GLU A 195 14.32 22.91 -4.99
CA GLU A 195 13.64 24.07 -5.59
C GLU A 195 12.66 24.72 -4.59
N GLY A 196 11.82 23.91 -3.92
CA GLY A 196 10.89 24.42 -2.92
C GLY A 196 11.54 24.98 -1.67
N PHE A 197 12.60 24.36 -1.17
CA PHE A 197 13.34 24.83 0.01
C PHE A 197 14.16 26.08 -0.30
N ALA A 198 14.74 26.18 -1.50
CA ALA A 198 15.44 27.38 -1.96
C ALA A 198 14.47 28.57 -2.08
N GLU A 199 13.30 28.37 -2.70
CA GLU A 199 12.25 29.39 -2.82
C GLU A 199 11.73 29.85 -1.46
N ALA A 200 11.63 28.94 -0.50
CA ALA A 200 11.22 29.24 0.88
C ALA A 200 12.34 29.83 1.75
N GLY A 201 13.58 29.95 1.24
CA GLY A 201 14.71 30.48 1.97
C GLY A 201 15.20 29.57 3.12
N LEU A 202 14.95 28.26 3.03
CA LEU A 202 15.34 27.28 4.05
C LEU A 202 16.74 26.70 3.81
N LEU A 203 17.31 26.89 2.61
CA LEU A 203 18.67 26.43 2.31
C LEU A 203 19.70 27.46 2.77
N GLU A 204 20.72 26.96 3.45
CA GLU A 204 21.83 27.81 3.91
C GLU A 204 22.76 28.18 2.74
N SER A 205 23.41 29.33 2.85
CA SER A 205 24.47 29.68 1.93
C SER A 205 25.65 28.69 2.03
N ASP A 206 26.40 28.50 0.94
CA ASP A 206 27.60 27.66 0.92
C ASP A 206 28.62 28.03 2.03
N PHE A 207 28.64 29.30 2.41
CA PHE A 207 29.49 29.79 3.49
C PHE A 207 29.04 29.23 4.85
N GLU A 208 27.74 29.23 5.14
CA GLU A 208 27.19 28.72 6.40
C GLU A 208 27.34 27.20 6.51
N VAL A 209 27.11 26.47 5.40
CA VAL A 209 27.34 25.02 5.34
C VAL A 209 28.81 24.67 5.63
N ASN A 210 29.74 25.35 5.02
CA ASN A 210 31.16 25.10 5.23
C ASN A 210 31.59 25.47 6.66
N SER A 211 31.09 26.56 7.22
CA SER A 211 31.32 26.94 8.61
C SER A 211 30.83 25.88 9.61
N ARG A 212 29.65 25.32 9.41
CA ARG A 212 29.16 24.22 10.24
C ARG A 212 29.97 22.94 10.09
N ARG A 213 30.37 22.56 8.86
CA ARG A 213 31.22 21.40 8.63
C ARG A 213 32.55 21.51 9.41
N GLU A 214 33.15 22.68 9.41
CA GLU A 214 34.38 22.93 10.20
C GLU A 214 34.10 22.82 11.71
N GLN A 215 32.97 23.31 12.19
CA GLN A 215 32.57 23.19 13.58
C GLN A 215 32.37 21.74 14.00
N TYR A 216 31.62 20.95 13.18
CA TYR A 216 31.44 19.52 13.43
C TYR A 216 32.75 18.74 13.41
N ALA A 217 33.66 19.05 12.50
CA ALA A 217 34.96 18.41 12.46
C ALA A 217 35.76 18.66 13.76
N LYS A 218 35.77 19.89 14.26
CA LYS A 218 36.40 20.24 15.53
C LYS A 218 35.77 19.49 16.71
N THR A 219 34.45 19.49 16.82
CA THR A 219 33.74 18.78 17.90
C THR A 219 34.01 17.28 17.87
N ARG A 220 34.04 16.67 16.68
CA ARG A 220 34.38 15.24 16.53
C ARG A 220 35.79 14.94 16.97
N ASP A 221 36.75 15.79 16.63
CA ASP A 221 38.16 15.62 17.01
C ASP A 221 38.36 15.80 18.52
N GLU A 222 37.59 16.68 19.16
CA GLU A 222 37.58 16.85 20.62
C GLU A 222 37.01 15.61 21.31
N LEU A 223 35.88 15.05 20.80
CA LEU A 223 35.28 13.83 21.33
C LEU A 223 36.20 12.62 21.18
N ASN A 224 36.92 12.52 20.06
CA ASN A 224 37.88 11.45 19.84
C ASN A 224 39.12 11.56 20.81
N LYS A 225 39.57 12.75 21.13
CA LYS A 225 40.61 12.95 22.13
C LYS A 225 40.15 12.53 23.53
N LEU A 226 38.95 12.96 23.94
CA LEU A 226 38.36 12.58 25.23
C LEU A 226 38.18 11.06 25.36
N SER A 227 37.79 10.37 24.29
CA SER A 227 37.65 8.91 24.31
C SER A 227 39.01 8.17 24.41
N GLN A 228 40.10 8.77 23.93
CA GLN A 228 41.45 8.22 24.06
C GLN A 228 42.08 8.48 25.44
N GLU A 229 41.68 9.56 26.12
CA GLU A 229 42.14 9.90 27.46
C GLU A 229 41.40 9.09 28.56
N THR A 230 40.26 8.51 28.23
CA THR A 230 39.42 7.71 29.15
C THR A 230 39.54 6.19 28.95
N ALA A 231 40.34 5.73 28.00
CA ALA A 231 40.65 4.33 27.72
C ALA A 231 42.03 3.95 28.21
#